data_20536f7088f060f0380c736c53df2b90
#
_entry.id   20536f7088f060f0380c736c53df2b90
#
_cell.length_a   1.000
_cell.length_b   1.000
_cell.length_c   1.000
_cell.angle_alpha   90.00
_cell.angle_beta   90.00
_cell.angle_gamma   90.00
#
_symmetry.space_group_name_H-M   'P 1'
#
loop_
_entity.id
_entity.type
_entity.pdbx_description
1 polymer ?
#
loop_
_entity_poly.entity_id
_entity_poly.type
_entity_poly.pdbx_seq_one_letter_code
_entity_poly.pdbx_strand_id
1 'polypeptide(L)'
;MYDLLMQLPVFQGVSVEQMTHILEVIPFDFHTYKVDDVILNGGDMCPGTTFLLSGRVRLETPVFNHRVRITQMFDAPYTFSLHHLFGAETRVHSKMTACSEKTGIMLLKKKDFLRILQENDVTLVNTLNMLCTRAQKQHKAIDFSGETDPVLKLASWMLAFTERAAKEVVIEAKESDWCDMMQLDKPSFWRCVASMEGQHILETENGRLKLLDRYGLKSLVSNKTAQKM
;
A
#
# COMPACT_ATOMS: atom_id res chain seq x y z
N MET A 1 -24.08 -2.69 4.95
CA MET A 1 -22.87 -3.29 5.59
C MET A 1 -22.42 -4.52 4.84
N TYR A 2 -23.29 -5.45 4.56
CA TYR A 2 -23.03 -6.70 3.82
C TYR A 2 -22.32 -6.46 2.50
N ASP A 3 -22.96 -5.72 1.59
CA ASP A 3 -22.42 -5.42 0.26
C ASP A 3 -21.04 -4.75 0.30
N LEU A 4 -20.75 -4.04 1.38
CA LEU A 4 -19.49 -3.33 1.57
C LEU A 4 -18.38 -4.29 1.99
N LEU A 5 -18.68 -5.26 2.86
CA LEU A 5 -17.72 -6.31 3.25
C LEU A 5 -17.39 -7.22 2.07
N MET A 6 -18.38 -7.55 1.24
CA MET A 6 -18.18 -8.37 0.04
C MET A 6 -17.31 -7.69 -1.03
N GLN A 7 -17.15 -6.38 -0.99
CA GLN A 7 -16.23 -5.63 -1.86
C GLN A 7 -14.78 -5.68 -1.37
N LEU A 8 -14.55 -6.03 -0.11
CA LEU A 8 -13.19 -6.17 0.42
C LEU A 8 -12.50 -7.39 -0.20
N PRO A 9 -11.27 -7.25 -0.72
CA PRO A 9 -10.58 -8.36 -1.38
C PRO A 9 -10.48 -9.63 -0.55
N VAL A 10 -10.39 -9.50 0.77
CA VAL A 10 -10.33 -10.62 1.74
C VAL A 10 -11.59 -11.47 1.69
N PHE A 11 -12.77 -10.87 1.50
CA PHE A 11 -14.07 -11.54 1.52
C PHE A 11 -14.66 -11.75 0.12
N GLN A 12 -13.94 -11.42 -0.92
CA GLN A 12 -14.44 -11.57 -2.29
C GLN A 12 -14.70 -13.05 -2.61
N GLY A 13 -15.93 -13.36 -3.05
CA GLY A 13 -16.36 -14.73 -3.35
C GLY A 13 -16.88 -15.55 -2.16
N VAL A 14 -16.88 -14.97 -0.96
CA VAL A 14 -17.55 -15.57 0.22
C VAL A 14 -19.07 -15.52 -0.02
N SER A 15 -19.81 -16.61 0.24
CA SER A 15 -21.25 -16.61 0.06
C SER A 15 -21.96 -15.74 1.12
N VAL A 16 -23.22 -15.36 0.82
CA VAL A 16 -24.05 -14.57 1.76
C VAL A 16 -24.23 -15.32 3.08
N GLU A 17 -24.46 -16.64 3.02
CA GLU A 17 -24.63 -17.49 4.20
C GLU A 17 -23.38 -17.55 5.05
N GLN A 18 -22.22 -17.76 4.41
CA GLN A 18 -20.93 -17.77 5.10
C GLN A 18 -20.61 -16.43 5.75
N MET A 19 -20.87 -15.33 5.05
CA MET A 19 -20.66 -14.00 5.61
C MET A 19 -21.60 -13.72 6.80
N THR A 20 -22.88 -14.18 6.71
CA THR A 20 -23.83 -14.07 7.83
C THR A 20 -23.28 -14.79 9.05
N HIS A 21 -22.83 -16.02 8.86
CA HIS A 21 -22.24 -16.81 9.94
C HIS A 21 -21.02 -16.13 10.55
N ILE A 22 -20.11 -15.60 9.71
CA ILE A 22 -18.94 -14.83 10.19
C ILE A 22 -19.38 -13.63 11.05
N LEU A 23 -20.40 -12.88 10.61
CA LEU A 23 -20.88 -11.70 11.34
C LEU A 23 -21.60 -12.04 12.66
N GLU A 24 -22.20 -13.23 12.76
CA GLU A 24 -22.87 -13.69 13.96
C GLU A 24 -21.91 -14.17 15.05
N VAL A 25 -20.79 -14.80 14.65
CA VAL A 25 -19.90 -15.49 15.60
C VAL A 25 -18.59 -14.75 15.88
N ILE A 26 -18.23 -13.80 15.03
CA ILE A 26 -16.97 -13.04 15.14
C ILE A 26 -17.24 -11.62 15.61
N PRO A 27 -16.62 -11.17 16.71
CA PRO A 27 -16.74 -9.80 17.15
C PRO A 27 -15.92 -8.87 16.26
N PHE A 28 -16.55 -7.83 15.73
CA PHE A 28 -15.95 -6.75 14.98
C PHE A 28 -16.03 -5.46 15.80
N ASP A 29 -14.90 -4.76 15.90
CA ASP A 29 -14.88 -3.45 16.57
C ASP A 29 -15.04 -2.36 15.49
N PHE A 30 -16.11 -1.55 15.60
CA PHE A 30 -16.41 -0.45 14.67
C PHE A 30 -16.06 0.88 15.29
N HIS A 31 -15.32 1.71 14.56
CA HIS A 31 -14.90 3.03 14.99
C HIS A 31 -15.20 4.07 13.91
N THR A 32 -15.53 5.27 14.34
CA THR A 32 -15.72 6.42 13.46
C THR A 32 -14.73 7.51 13.87
N TYR A 33 -13.97 8.01 12.90
CA TYR A 33 -12.96 9.04 13.08
C TYR A 33 -13.36 10.31 12.35
N LYS A 34 -12.96 11.47 12.91
CA LYS A 34 -13.06 12.77 12.26
C LYS A 34 -11.82 13.07 11.43
N VAL A 35 -11.88 14.11 10.62
CA VAL A 35 -10.71 14.63 9.90
C VAL A 35 -9.55 14.86 10.89
N ASP A 36 -8.35 14.46 10.47
CA ASP A 36 -7.09 14.53 11.20
C ASP A 36 -6.96 13.64 12.44
N ASP A 37 -8.00 12.86 12.79
CA ASP A 37 -7.84 11.84 13.83
C ASP A 37 -6.82 10.78 13.40
N VAL A 38 -5.91 10.43 14.30
CA VAL A 38 -4.93 9.36 14.08
C VAL A 38 -5.59 8.02 14.37
N ILE A 39 -5.60 7.14 13.37
CA ILE A 39 -6.17 5.79 13.46
C ILE A 39 -5.10 4.80 13.95
N LEU A 40 -3.88 4.87 13.40
CA LEU A 40 -2.73 4.06 13.78
C LEU A 40 -1.46 4.91 13.77
N ASN A 41 -0.58 4.73 14.74
CA ASN A 41 0.75 5.32 14.72
C ASN A 41 1.79 4.31 14.23
N GLY A 42 2.79 4.80 13.50
CA GLY A 42 3.98 4.01 13.21
C GLY A 42 4.71 3.61 14.51
N GLY A 43 5.11 2.36 14.61
CA GLY A 43 5.74 1.78 15.79
C GLY A 43 4.78 1.08 16.76
N ASP A 44 3.48 1.32 16.67
CA ASP A 44 2.49 0.63 17.50
C ASP A 44 2.41 -0.87 17.12
N MET A 45 2.08 -1.72 18.11
CA MET A 45 1.73 -3.11 17.81
C MET A 45 0.50 -3.17 16.92
N CYS A 46 0.51 -4.03 15.90
CA CYS A 46 -0.62 -4.20 15.02
C CYS A 46 -1.84 -4.70 15.81
N PRO A 47 -2.92 -3.91 15.92
CA PRO A 47 -4.07 -4.29 16.75
C PRO A 47 -4.91 -5.40 16.10
N GLY A 48 -4.79 -5.56 14.79
CA GLY A 48 -5.58 -6.49 13.98
C GLY A 48 -5.59 -6.08 12.51
N THR A 49 -6.43 -6.74 11.73
CA THR A 49 -6.72 -6.30 10.36
C THR A 49 -7.64 -5.10 10.40
N THR A 50 -7.27 -4.04 9.72
CA THR A 50 -8.02 -2.79 9.66
C THR A 50 -8.70 -2.68 8.30
N PHE A 51 -10.02 -2.50 8.31
CA PHE A 51 -10.85 -2.31 7.12
C PHE A 51 -11.38 -0.89 7.09
N LEU A 52 -11.08 -0.16 6.03
CA LEU A 52 -11.70 1.13 5.72
C LEU A 52 -13.05 0.85 5.06
N LEU A 53 -14.13 1.17 5.74
CA LEU A 53 -15.50 0.92 5.28
C LEU A 53 -16.12 2.14 4.61
N SER A 54 -15.77 3.34 5.06
CA SER A 54 -16.24 4.60 4.48
C SER A 54 -15.22 5.71 4.66
N GLY A 55 -15.27 6.71 3.79
CA GLY A 55 -14.38 7.86 3.83
C GLY A 55 -13.02 7.61 3.19
N ARG A 56 -12.04 8.41 3.61
CA ARG A 56 -10.67 8.45 3.06
C ARG A 56 -9.65 8.47 4.17
N VAL A 57 -8.53 7.80 3.97
CA VAL A 57 -7.38 7.82 4.88
C VAL A 57 -6.09 8.17 4.15
N ARG A 58 -5.19 8.83 4.88
CA ARG A 58 -3.81 9.08 4.51
C ARG A 58 -2.92 8.09 5.25
N LEU A 59 -2.07 7.40 4.49
CA LEU A 59 -1.06 6.49 5.00
C LEU A 59 0.31 7.09 4.74
N GLU A 60 1.06 7.39 5.80
CA GLU A 60 2.42 7.94 5.73
C GLU A 60 3.41 6.86 6.16
N THR A 61 4.21 6.37 5.22
CA THR A 61 5.16 5.29 5.43
C THR A 61 6.58 5.82 5.35
N PRO A 62 7.34 5.85 6.45
CA PRO A 62 8.76 6.12 6.40
C PRO A 62 9.50 4.90 5.87
N VAL A 63 10.46 5.11 4.99
CA VAL A 63 11.35 4.07 4.46
C VAL A 63 12.81 4.54 4.51
N PHE A 64 13.76 3.61 4.36
CA PHE A 64 15.20 3.92 4.41
C PHE A 64 15.63 4.73 5.64
N ASN A 65 15.32 4.20 6.83
CA ASN A 65 15.63 4.87 8.11
C ASN A 65 15.07 6.30 8.19
N HIS A 66 13.80 6.48 7.78
CA HIS A 66 13.09 7.77 7.76
C HIS A 66 13.65 8.82 6.79
N ARG A 67 14.57 8.47 5.89
CA ARG A 67 15.13 9.39 4.88
C ARG A 67 14.13 9.69 3.77
N VAL A 68 13.21 8.76 3.49
CA VAL A 68 12.14 8.91 2.49
C VAL A 68 10.80 8.70 3.17
N ARG A 69 9.82 9.54 2.84
CA ARG A 69 8.42 9.41 3.26
C ARG A 69 7.54 9.18 2.05
N ILE A 70 6.73 8.14 2.10
CA ILE A 70 5.72 7.85 1.08
C ILE A 70 4.36 8.14 1.67
N THR A 71 3.65 9.10 1.12
CA THR A 71 2.27 9.45 1.47
C THR A 71 1.33 8.88 0.42
N GLN A 72 0.35 8.10 0.85
CA GLN A 72 -0.63 7.47 -0.03
C GLN A 72 -2.04 7.72 0.50
N MET A 73 -2.97 8.09 -0.40
CA MET A 73 -4.37 8.29 -0.08
C MET A 73 -5.19 7.09 -0.53
N PHE A 74 -6.08 6.61 0.34
CA PHE A 74 -6.96 5.48 0.05
C PHE A 74 -8.41 5.86 0.31
N ASP A 75 -9.27 5.50 -0.64
CA ASP A 75 -10.72 5.56 -0.49
C ASP A 75 -11.27 4.19 -0.06
N ALA A 76 -12.37 4.20 0.66
CA ALA A 76 -13.13 2.99 1.00
C ALA A 76 -13.72 2.34 -0.29
N PRO A 77 -13.85 0.99 -0.30
CA PRO A 77 -13.43 0.04 0.70
C PRO A 77 -11.97 -0.40 0.53
N TYR A 78 -11.23 -0.58 1.63
CA TYR A 78 -9.84 -1.05 1.56
C TYR A 78 -9.43 -1.85 2.81
N THR A 79 -8.44 -2.77 2.67
CA THR A 79 -7.91 -3.60 3.75
C THR A 79 -6.45 -3.25 4.03
N PHE A 80 -6.16 -2.95 5.31
CA PHE A 80 -4.82 -2.62 5.77
C PHE A 80 -4.26 -3.68 6.74
N SER A 81 -2.96 -3.61 6.97
CA SER A 81 -2.24 -4.28 8.07
C SER A 81 -2.13 -5.80 8.00
N LEU A 82 -2.59 -6.48 6.95
CA LEU A 82 -2.51 -7.94 6.83
C LEU A 82 -1.08 -8.48 7.01
N HIS A 83 -0.09 -7.80 6.47
CA HIS A 83 1.31 -8.21 6.52
C HIS A 83 2.01 -7.94 7.86
N HIS A 84 1.37 -7.20 8.78
CA HIS A 84 1.84 -6.99 10.14
C HIS A 84 1.13 -7.91 11.15
N LEU A 85 0.13 -8.67 10.70
CA LEU A 85 -0.66 -9.51 11.58
C LEU A 85 0.10 -10.76 12.03
N PHE A 86 0.93 -11.29 11.14
CA PHE A 86 1.72 -12.50 11.36
C PHE A 86 3.20 -12.24 11.06
N GLY A 87 4.06 -13.17 11.43
CA GLY A 87 5.51 -13.07 11.23
C GLY A 87 6.23 -12.48 12.45
N ALA A 88 7.52 -12.24 12.29
CA ALA A 88 8.39 -11.76 13.36
C ALA A 88 8.16 -10.27 13.69
N GLU A 89 7.88 -9.45 12.68
CA GLU A 89 7.65 -8.00 12.84
C GLU A 89 6.16 -7.69 12.76
N THR A 90 5.56 -7.47 13.93
CA THR A 90 4.13 -7.20 14.10
C THR A 90 3.83 -5.75 14.46
N ARG A 91 4.82 -4.86 14.37
CA ARG A 91 4.60 -3.42 14.53
C ARG A 91 4.23 -2.79 13.19
N VAL A 92 3.25 -1.88 13.20
CA VAL A 92 2.91 -1.11 11.99
C VAL A 92 4.02 -0.09 11.72
N HIS A 93 4.42 0.03 10.47
CA HIS A 93 5.46 1.01 10.07
C HIS A 93 4.89 2.37 9.71
N SER A 94 3.62 2.41 9.34
CA SER A 94 2.97 3.59 8.79
C SER A 94 2.08 4.27 9.79
N LYS A 95 2.01 5.61 9.72
CA LYS A 95 0.95 6.38 10.39
C LYS A 95 -0.27 6.43 9.49
N MET A 96 -1.45 6.15 10.04
CA MET A 96 -2.74 6.25 9.35
C MET A 96 -3.57 7.36 9.97
N THR A 97 -4.04 8.30 9.15
CA THR A 97 -4.83 9.47 9.58
C THR A 97 -6.12 9.55 8.75
N ALA A 98 -7.24 9.82 9.39
CA ALA A 98 -8.52 10.05 8.73
C ALA A 98 -8.53 11.37 7.94
N CYS A 99 -9.10 11.37 6.73
CA CYS A 99 -9.15 12.54 5.85
C CYS A 99 -10.58 12.89 5.38
N SER A 100 -11.59 12.35 6.03
CA SER A 100 -13.01 12.66 5.79
C SER A 100 -13.70 12.99 7.10
N GLU A 101 -14.78 13.78 7.06
CA GLU A 101 -15.57 14.14 8.25
C GLU A 101 -16.08 12.92 9.02
N LYS A 102 -16.35 11.82 8.30
CA LYS A 102 -16.73 10.52 8.86
C LYS A 102 -15.93 9.43 8.17
N THR A 103 -14.89 8.94 8.83
CA THR A 103 -14.10 7.80 8.37
C THR A 103 -14.46 6.58 9.20
N GLY A 104 -15.12 5.61 8.57
CA GLY A 104 -15.57 4.38 9.21
C GLY A 104 -14.50 3.29 9.10
N ILE A 105 -14.04 2.82 10.24
CA ILE A 105 -13.04 1.74 10.37
C ILE A 105 -13.68 0.56 11.09
N MET A 106 -13.46 -0.64 10.55
CA MET A 106 -13.73 -1.90 11.22
C MET A 106 -12.39 -2.55 11.56
N LEU A 107 -12.23 -2.91 12.82
CA LEU A 107 -11.05 -3.63 13.29
C LEU A 107 -11.43 -5.08 13.61
N LEU A 108 -10.63 -6.01 13.10
CA LEU A 108 -10.75 -7.43 13.36
C LEU A 108 -9.46 -7.92 14.04
N LYS A 109 -9.57 -8.34 15.30
CA LYS A 109 -8.41 -8.80 16.08
C LYS A 109 -7.78 -10.05 15.47
N LYS A 110 -6.48 -10.21 15.64
CA LYS A 110 -5.71 -11.33 15.10
C LYS A 110 -6.34 -12.71 15.37
N LYS A 111 -6.77 -12.95 16.62
CA LYS A 111 -7.37 -14.24 17.01
C LYS A 111 -8.67 -14.54 16.24
N ASP A 112 -9.49 -13.50 16.05
CA ASP A 112 -10.79 -13.62 15.40
C ASP A 112 -10.62 -13.74 13.88
N PHE A 113 -9.65 -13.02 13.30
CA PHE A 113 -9.27 -13.19 11.89
C PHE A 113 -8.71 -14.60 11.62
N LEU A 114 -7.85 -15.11 12.50
CA LEU A 114 -7.34 -16.49 12.39
C LEU A 114 -8.48 -17.51 12.40
N ARG A 115 -9.48 -17.31 13.26
CA ARG A 115 -10.67 -18.18 13.28
C ARG A 115 -11.41 -18.16 11.94
N ILE A 116 -11.62 -16.98 11.33
CA ILE A 116 -12.21 -16.88 9.99
C ILE A 116 -11.38 -17.66 8.97
N LEU A 117 -10.05 -17.52 8.99
CA LEU A 117 -9.17 -18.23 8.06
C LEU A 117 -9.21 -19.75 8.22
N GLN A 118 -9.46 -20.25 9.43
CA GLN A 118 -9.59 -21.69 9.71
C GLN A 118 -10.95 -22.26 9.29
N GLU A 119 -11.99 -21.45 9.32
CA GLU A 119 -13.37 -21.86 9.06
C GLU A 119 -13.83 -21.56 7.62
N ASN A 120 -13.08 -20.70 6.86
CA ASN A 120 -13.47 -20.26 5.53
C ASN A 120 -12.30 -20.28 4.53
N ASP A 121 -12.28 -21.28 3.67
CA ASP A 121 -11.23 -21.48 2.66
C ASP A 121 -11.12 -20.33 1.66
N VAL A 122 -12.24 -19.70 1.29
CA VAL A 122 -12.24 -18.56 0.35
C VAL A 122 -11.47 -17.39 0.94
N THR A 123 -11.76 -17.04 2.20
CA THR A 123 -11.05 -15.98 2.91
C THR A 123 -9.57 -16.32 3.11
N LEU A 124 -9.27 -17.59 3.43
CA LEU A 124 -7.89 -18.07 3.54
C LEU A 124 -7.12 -17.89 2.22
N VAL A 125 -7.65 -18.39 1.12
CA VAL A 125 -7.00 -18.29 -0.19
C VAL A 125 -6.85 -16.84 -0.64
N ASN A 126 -7.86 -15.98 -0.44
CA ASN A 126 -7.77 -14.55 -0.74
C ASN A 126 -6.65 -13.88 0.07
N THR A 127 -6.56 -14.18 1.36
CA THR A 127 -5.52 -13.64 2.24
C THR A 127 -4.13 -14.07 1.79
N LEU A 128 -3.94 -15.37 1.50
CA LEU A 128 -2.67 -15.88 0.97
C LEU A 128 -2.30 -15.21 -0.36
N ASN A 129 -3.25 -15.08 -1.29
CA ASN A 129 -3.01 -14.40 -2.56
C ASN A 129 -2.58 -12.94 -2.38
N MET A 130 -3.20 -12.22 -1.45
CA MET A 130 -2.80 -10.83 -1.13
C MET A 130 -1.37 -10.77 -0.57
N LEU A 131 -1.02 -11.64 0.37
CA LEU A 131 0.31 -11.68 0.98
C LEU A 131 1.37 -12.13 -0.03
N CYS A 132 1.10 -13.18 -0.81
CA CYS A 132 2.02 -13.66 -1.85
C CYS A 132 2.24 -12.62 -2.96
N THR A 133 1.18 -11.93 -3.41
CA THR A 133 1.29 -10.85 -4.39
C THR A 133 2.18 -9.72 -3.87
N ARG A 134 2.05 -9.37 -2.58
CA ARG A 134 2.91 -8.37 -1.95
C ARG A 134 4.38 -8.84 -1.90
N ALA A 135 4.64 -10.08 -1.49
CA ALA A 135 5.98 -10.65 -1.45
C ALA A 135 6.63 -10.70 -2.85
N GLN A 136 5.89 -11.16 -3.87
CA GLN A 136 6.35 -11.18 -5.26
C GLN A 136 6.67 -9.78 -5.80
N LYS A 137 5.88 -8.78 -5.41
CA LYS A 137 6.12 -7.38 -5.77
C LYS A 137 7.42 -6.86 -5.16
N GLN A 138 7.68 -7.18 -3.89
CA GLN A 138 8.92 -6.80 -3.21
C GLN A 138 10.13 -7.54 -3.80
N HIS A 139 9.99 -8.81 -4.16
CA HIS A 139 11.07 -9.59 -4.81
C HIS A 139 11.46 -8.97 -6.16
N LYS A 140 10.50 -8.61 -7.00
CA LYS A 140 10.75 -7.90 -8.25
C LYS A 140 11.50 -6.58 -8.06
N ALA A 141 11.25 -5.86 -6.96
CA ALA A 141 11.98 -4.64 -6.68
C ALA A 141 13.47 -4.88 -6.39
N ILE A 142 13.81 -6.02 -5.79
CA ILE A 142 15.20 -6.42 -5.56
C ILE A 142 15.88 -6.74 -6.89
N ASP A 143 15.20 -7.44 -7.79
CA ASP A 143 15.75 -7.76 -9.13
C ASP A 143 16.10 -6.48 -9.90
N PHE A 144 15.32 -5.42 -9.75
CA PHE A 144 15.60 -4.12 -10.37
C PHE A 144 16.69 -3.29 -9.68
N SER A 145 17.19 -3.71 -8.53
CA SER A 145 18.32 -3.00 -7.87
C SER A 145 19.59 -3.00 -8.73
N GLY A 146 19.77 -4.01 -9.56
CA GLY A 146 20.85 -4.11 -10.57
C GLY A 146 20.56 -3.41 -11.91
N GLU A 147 19.41 -2.74 -12.07
CA GLU A 147 19.08 -2.03 -13.32
C GLU A 147 19.98 -0.80 -13.50
N THR A 148 20.55 -0.68 -14.69
CA THR A 148 21.47 0.41 -15.05
C THR A 148 20.76 1.63 -15.62
N ASP A 149 19.54 1.47 -16.16
CA ASP A 149 18.71 2.58 -16.64
C ASP A 149 18.05 3.30 -15.45
N PRO A 150 18.39 4.58 -15.21
CA PRO A 150 17.87 5.33 -14.07
C PRO A 150 16.36 5.46 -14.06
N VAL A 151 15.72 5.59 -15.24
CA VAL A 151 14.26 5.73 -15.36
C VAL A 151 13.58 4.44 -14.93
N LEU A 152 14.08 3.29 -15.36
CA LEU A 152 13.53 1.99 -14.98
C LEU A 152 13.77 1.68 -13.50
N LYS A 153 14.93 2.06 -12.99
CA LYS A 153 15.26 1.89 -11.57
C LYS A 153 14.29 2.66 -10.68
N LEU A 154 14.06 3.94 -10.99
CA LEU A 154 13.10 4.78 -10.25
C LEU A 154 11.67 4.27 -10.42
N ALA A 155 11.25 3.92 -11.64
CA ALA A 155 9.92 3.39 -11.92
C ALA A 155 9.63 2.09 -11.13
N SER A 156 10.58 1.17 -11.13
CA SER A 156 10.48 -0.11 -10.41
C SER A 156 10.42 0.09 -8.90
N TRP A 157 11.25 1.01 -8.38
CA TRP A 157 11.23 1.38 -6.99
C TRP A 157 9.86 1.97 -6.59
N MET A 158 9.34 2.92 -7.35
CA MET A 158 8.02 3.51 -7.08
C MET A 158 6.91 2.45 -7.10
N LEU A 159 6.93 1.53 -8.07
CA LEU A 159 5.96 0.43 -8.13
C LEU A 159 6.04 -0.51 -6.93
N ALA A 160 7.25 -0.75 -6.42
CA ALA A 160 7.47 -1.64 -5.29
C ALA A 160 6.93 -1.08 -3.97
N PHE A 161 7.15 0.20 -3.72
CA PHE A 161 6.83 0.84 -2.44
C PHE A 161 5.48 1.55 -2.40
N THR A 162 4.75 1.59 -3.52
CA THR A 162 3.43 2.23 -3.57
C THR A 162 2.33 1.23 -3.91
N GLU A 163 1.16 1.40 -3.31
CA GLU A 163 0.03 0.49 -3.51
C GLU A 163 -0.79 0.85 -4.76
N ARG A 164 -1.26 -0.20 -5.49
CA ARG A 164 -2.06 -0.01 -6.70
C ARG A 164 -3.37 0.73 -6.44
N ALA A 165 -3.96 0.48 -5.28
CA ALA A 165 -5.26 1.07 -4.90
C ALA A 165 -5.14 2.52 -4.39
N ALA A 166 -3.92 3.02 -4.16
CA ALA A 166 -3.73 4.40 -3.75
C ALA A 166 -4.21 5.35 -4.85
N LYS A 167 -5.05 6.31 -4.47
CA LYS A 167 -5.61 7.34 -5.37
C LYS A 167 -4.61 8.46 -5.64
N GLU A 168 -3.82 8.79 -4.64
CA GLU A 168 -2.76 9.77 -4.72
C GLU A 168 -1.51 9.20 -4.07
N VAL A 169 -0.36 9.47 -4.64
CA VAL A 169 0.95 9.05 -4.14
C VAL A 169 1.91 10.21 -4.23
N VAL A 170 2.45 10.61 -3.09
CA VAL A 170 3.48 11.65 -2.97
C VAL A 170 4.68 11.06 -2.24
N ILE A 171 5.87 11.30 -2.75
CA ILE A 171 7.11 10.80 -2.19
C ILE A 171 8.02 11.99 -1.87
N GLU A 172 8.42 12.08 -0.61
CA GLU A 172 9.27 13.15 -0.09
C GLU A 172 10.62 12.57 0.31
N ALA A 173 11.69 13.13 -0.21
CA ALA A 173 13.06 12.87 0.23
C ALA A 173 13.94 14.09 -0.08
N LYS A 174 15.05 14.22 0.63
CA LYS A 174 16.08 15.16 0.24
C LYS A 174 16.74 14.71 -1.06
N GLU A 175 17.21 15.65 -1.86
CA GLU A 175 17.90 15.35 -3.11
C GLU A 175 19.09 14.40 -2.91
N SER A 176 19.90 14.63 -1.85
CA SER A 176 20.99 13.72 -1.50
C SER A 176 20.53 12.29 -1.23
N ASP A 177 19.37 12.13 -0.57
CA ASP A 177 18.80 10.83 -0.24
C ASP A 177 18.32 10.09 -1.49
N TRP A 178 17.75 10.81 -2.46
CA TRP A 178 17.41 10.28 -3.77
C TRP A 178 18.66 9.81 -4.53
N CYS A 179 19.71 10.63 -4.56
CA CYS A 179 20.97 10.31 -5.26
C CYS A 179 21.61 9.05 -4.65
N ASP A 180 21.70 8.98 -3.32
CA ASP A 180 22.25 7.84 -2.61
C ASP A 180 21.44 6.55 -2.89
N MET A 181 20.11 6.63 -2.77
CA MET A 181 19.22 5.50 -2.95
C MET A 181 19.24 4.96 -4.39
N MET A 182 19.28 5.86 -5.37
CA MET A 182 19.32 5.50 -6.78
C MET A 182 20.74 5.21 -7.26
N GLN A 183 21.78 5.50 -6.47
CA GLN A 183 23.19 5.43 -6.85
C GLN A 183 23.48 6.25 -8.12
N LEU A 184 22.97 7.47 -8.14
CA LEU A 184 23.08 8.42 -9.24
C LEU A 184 23.70 9.72 -8.75
N ASP A 185 24.39 10.43 -9.64
CA ASP A 185 24.71 11.82 -9.42
C ASP A 185 23.47 12.71 -9.59
N LYS A 186 23.52 13.91 -9.04
CA LYS A 186 22.42 14.85 -9.07
C LYS A 186 21.92 15.18 -10.49
N PRO A 187 22.77 15.49 -11.49
CA PRO A 187 22.32 15.73 -12.86
C PRO A 187 21.62 14.53 -13.50
N SER A 188 22.09 13.31 -13.24
CA SER A 188 21.50 12.09 -13.78
C SER A 188 20.15 11.78 -13.14
N PHE A 189 20.00 12.00 -11.84
CA PHE A 189 18.71 11.87 -11.15
C PHE A 189 17.68 12.83 -11.73
N TRP A 190 18.00 14.13 -11.87
CA TRP A 190 17.07 15.12 -12.39
C TRP A 190 16.73 14.92 -13.87
N ARG A 191 17.66 14.43 -14.69
CA ARG A 191 17.36 14.00 -16.08
C ARG A 191 16.35 12.85 -16.11
N CYS A 192 16.48 11.89 -15.19
CA CYS A 192 15.52 10.81 -15.06
C CYS A 192 14.13 11.34 -14.69
N VAL A 193 14.03 12.21 -13.67
CA VAL A 193 12.78 12.84 -13.25
C VAL A 193 12.16 13.64 -14.40
N ALA A 194 12.91 14.51 -15.08
CA ALA A 194 12.44 15.30 -16.21
C ALA A 194 11.93 14.44 -17.38
N SER A 195 12.58 13.29 -17.63
CA SER A 195 12.11 12.33 -18.65
C SER A 195 10.73 11.75 -18.30
N MET A 196 10.48 11.47 -17.02
CA MET A 196 9.19 10.95 -16.57
C MET A 196 8.12 12.04 -16.49
N GLU A 197 8.49 13.29 -16.17
CA GLU A 197 7.61 14.46 -16.24
C GLU A 197 7.16 14.74 -17.68
N GLY A 198 8.09 14.69 -18.64
CA GLY A 198 7.79 14.86 -20.07
C GLY A 198 6.81 13.81 -20.62
N GLN A 199 6.71 12.66 -19.96
CA GLN A 199 5.75 11.59 -20.26
C GLN A 199 4.46 11.68 -19.41
N HIS A 200 4.30 12.70 -18.58
CA HIS A 200 3.19 12.87 -17.62
C HIS A 200 3.02 11.70 -16.64
N ILE A 201 4.09 11.00 -16.32
CA ILE A 201 4.07 9.88 -15.36
C ILE A 201 4.14 10.38 -13.93
N LEU A 202 4.93 11.41 -13.70
CA LEU A 202 5.06 12.10 -12.42
C LEU A 202 5.15 13.60 -12.60
N GLU A 203 5.00 14.34 -11.51
CA GLU A 203 5.30 15.77 -11.42
C GLU A 203 6.13 16.05 -10.17
N THR A 204 6.94 17.10 -10.24
CA THR A 204 7.70 17.61 -9.08
C THR A 204 6.98 18.84 -8.53
N GLU A 205 6.56 18.76 -7.28
CA GLU A 205 5.95 19.86 -6.58
C GLU A 205 6.69 20.11 -5.26
N ASN A 206 7.28 21.30 -5.09
CA ASN A 206 8.01 21.68 -3.86
C ASN A 206 9.08 20.64 -3.43
N GLY A 207 9.79 20.05 -4.38
CA GLY A 207 10.80 19.01 -4.13
C GLY A 207 10.26 17.62 -3.81
N ARG A 208 8.95 17.42 -3.96
CA ARG A 208 8.26 16.14 -3.81
C ARG A 208 7.97 15.54 -5.18
N LEU A 209 8.02 14.23 -5.28
CA LEU A 209 7.59 13.51 -6.48
C LEU A 209 6.15 13.03 -6.30
N LYS A 210 5.24 13.50 -7.14
CA LYS A 210 3.85 13.06 -7.16
C LYS A 210 3.62 12.16 -8.38
N LEU A 211 3.12 10.97 -8.14
CA LEU A 211 2.79 10.01 -9.19
C LEU A 211 1.45 10.40 -9.84
N LEU A 212 1.46 10.67 -11.15
CA LEU A 212 0.28 11.02 -11.94
C LEU A 212 -0.31 9.81 -12.68
N ASP A 213 0.56 9.05 -13.37
CA ASP A 213 0.15 7.90 -14.17
C ASP A 213 0.87 6.62 -13.74
N ARG A 214 0.17 5.81 -12.95
CA ARG A 214 0.67 4.50 -12.54
C ARG A 214 0.69 3.48 -13.67
N TYR A 215 -0.20 3.60 -14.64
CA TYR A 215 -0.23 2.69 -15.79
C TYR A 215 0.97 2.93 -16.70
N GLY A 216 1.25 4.20 -17.02
CA GLY A 216 2.46 4.61 -17.73
C GLY A 216 3.72 4.14 -17.02
N LEU A 217 3.79 4.33 -15.69
CA LEU A 217 4.89 3.84 -14.86
C LEU A 217 5.09 2.32 -15.01
N LYS A 218 4.01 1.54 -14.99
CA LYS A 218 4.06 0.08 -15.18
C LYS A 218 4.50 -0.30 -16.60
N SER A 219 4.04 0.43 -17.61
CA SER A 219 4.38 0.20 -19.01
C SER A 219 5.86 0.40 -19.29
N LEU A 220 6.51 1.38 -18.66
CA LEU A 220 7.96 1.57 -18.74
C LEU A 220 8.72 0.29 -18.35
N VAL A 221 8.33 -0.30 -17.23
CA VAL A 221 8.99 -1.50 -16.71
C VAL A 221 8.67 -2.74 -17.55
N SER A 222 7.42 -2.90 -18.03
CA SER A 222 6.99 -4.08 -18.77
C SER A 222 7.57 -4.17 -20.17
N ASN A 223 7.66 -3.05 -20.91
CA ASN A 223 8.12 -3.01 -22.29
C ASN A 223 9.59 -3.42 -22.42
N LYS A 224 10.42 -3.13 -21.42
CA LYS A 224 11.84 -3.48 -21.46
C LYS A 224 12.13 -4.92 -21.00
N THR A 225 11.26 -5.51 -20.19
CA THR A 225 11.33 -6.94 -19.86
C THR A 225 11.07 -7.79 -21.11
N ALA A 226 10.14 -7.35 -21.98
CA ALA A 226 9.85 -8.01 -23.26
C ALA A 226 10.98 -7.88 -24.30
N GLN A 227 11.83 -6.86 -24.22
CA GLN A 227 12.98 -6.68 -25.12
C GLN A 227 14.24 -7.47 -24.69
N LYS A 228 14.28 -7.97 -23.45
CA LYS A 228 15.39 -8.77 -22.92
C LYS A 228 15.18 -10.28 -23.03
N MET A 229 14.00 -10.74 -23.48
CA MET A 229 13.65 -12.14 -23.83
C MET A 229 13.77 -12.39 -25.34
#